data_09145c0c95106a896ae41ce559b883b8
#
_entry.id   09145c0c95106a896ae41ce559b883b8
#
_cell.length_a   1.000
_cell.length_b   1.000
_cell.length_c   1.000
_cell.angle_alpha   90.00
_cell.angle_beta   90.00
_cell.angle_gamma   90.00
#
_symmetry.space_group_name_H-M   'P 1'
#
loop_
_entity.id
_entity.type
_entity.pdbx_description
1 polymer ?
#
loop_
_entity_poly.entity_id
_entity_poly.type
_entity_poly.pdbx_seq_one_letter_code
_entity_poly.pdbx_strand_id
1 'polypeptide(L)'
;MENLDFTALENSLQRLGKVVEIYKKNPQDTIVRDSLIQRFEFTYSITLKTLRKYFIERAFIVDDVNKLSFNEMVRTAMQLNLLKSDLAKWTEFREMRNLISHTYDENVALKVSGIVPDFYEEITYLLKELKGIK
;
A
#
# COMPACT_ATOMS: atom_id res chain seq x y z
N MET A 1 23.17 3.64 13.45
CA MET A 1 22.11 3.68 12.45
C MET A 1 20.77 3.89 13.13
N GLU A 2 20.03 4.84 12.62
CA GLU A 2 18.70 5.12 13.14
C GLU A 2 17.77 3.93 12.89
N ASN A 3 16.94 3.64 13.88
CA ASN A 3 15.89 2.66 13.69
C ASN A 3 14.71 3.33 13.04
N LEU A 4 14.22 2.77 11.95
CA LEU A 4 13.03 3.27 11.33
C LEU A 4 11.81 2.91 12.16
N ASP A 5 10.90 3.86 12.24
CA ASP A 5 9.65 3.68 12.97
C ASP A 5 8.56 3.23 11.97
N PHE A 6 8.13 2.00 12.10
CA PHE A 6 7.09 1.44 11.25
C PHE A 6 5.70 1.47 11.89
N THR A 7 5.56 2.18 13.02
CA THR A 7 4.32 2.17 13.79
C THR A 7 3.12 2.63 12.97
N ALA A 8 3.28 3.72 12.20
CA ALA A 8 2.19 4.24 11.38
C ALA A 8 1.73 3.21 10.34
N LEU A 9 2.69 2.55 9.69
CA LEU A 9 2.35 1.54 8.69
C LEU A 9 1.71 0.32 9.35
N GLU A 10 2.25 -0.13 10.49
CA GLU A 10 1.68 -1.25 11.23
C GLU A 10 0.23 -1.00 11.62
N ASN A 11 -0.04 0.18 12.19
CA ASN A 11 -1.38 0.53 12.64
C ASN A 11 -2.36 0.65 11.47
N SER A 12 -1.92 1.27 10.39
CA SER A 12 -2.75 1.41 9.20
C SER A 12 -3.08 0.04 8.61
N LEU A 13 -2.08 -0.83 8.55
CA LEU A 13 -2.26 -2.18 8.00
C LEU A 13 -3.21 -3.02 8.85
N GLN A 14 -3.12 -2.92 10.18
CA GLN A 14 -4.04 -3.61 11.07
C GLN A 14 -5.48 -3.18 10.84
N ARG A 15 -5.70 -1.87 10.71
CA ARG A 15 -7.03 -1.35 10.45
C ARG A 15 -7.56 -1.79 9.10
N LEU A 16 -6.68 -1.81 8.09
CA LEU A 16 -7.05 -2.28 6.77
C LEU A 16 -7.44 -3.76 6.82
N GLY A 17 -6.64 -4.58 7.49
CA GLY A 17 -6.92 -6.00 7.62
C GLY A 17 -8.26 -6.28 8.28
N LYS A 18 -8.60 -5.48 9.30
CA LYS A 18 -9.86 -5.64 10.01
C LYS A 18 -11.04 -5.39 9.07
N VAL A 19 -11.00 -4.32 8.29
CA VAL A 19 -12.11 -4.02 7.39
C VAL A 19 -12.14 -4.96 6.19
N VAL A 20 -10.99 -5.48 5.75
CA VAL A 20 -10.94 -6.50 4.70
C VAL A 20 -11.73 -7.72 5.13
N GLU A 21 -11.53 -8.19 6.37
CA GLU A 21 -12.26 -9.36 6.88
C GLU A 21 -13.77 -9.10 6.98
N ILE A 22 -14.14 -7.92 7.46
CA ILE A 22 -15.56 -7.56 7.55
C ILE A 22 -16.20 -7.49 6.17
N TYR A 23 -15.49 -6.87 5.22
CA TYR A 23 -15.98 -6.72 3.86
C TYR A 23 -16.19 -8.07 3.17
N LYS A 24 -15.27 -9.01 3.38
CA LYS A 24 -15.41 -10.36 2.80
C LYS A 24 -16.69 -11.04 3.24
N LYS A 25 -17.13 -10.78 4.48
CA LYS A 25 -18.36 -11.35 5.01
C LYS A 25 -19.59 -10.58 4.61
N ASN A 26 -19.45 -9.31 4.25
CA ASN A 26 -20.55 -8.41 3.95
C ASN A 26 -20.25 -7.58 2.70
N PRO A 27 -20.04 -8.24 1.54
CA PRO A 27 -19.55 -7.51 0.33
C PRO A 27 -20.56 -6.54 -0.25
N GLN A 28 -21.81 -6.56 0.23
CA GLN A 28 -22.84 -5.65 -0.26
C GLN A 28 -23.09 -4.47 0.68
N ASP A 29 -22.39 -4.44 1.81
CA ASP A 29 -22.54 -3.34 2.77
C ASP A 29 -21.70 -2.15 2.29
N THR A 30 -22.39 -1.09 1.83
CA THR A 30 -21.72 0.07 1.27
C THR A 30 -20.99 0.90 2.31
N ILE A 31 -21.42 0.85 3.57
CA ILE A 31 -20.73 1.54 4.66
C ILE A 31 -19.39 0.88 4.91
N VAL A 32 -19.37 -0.44 4.95
CA VAL A 32 -18.12 -1.20 5.10
C VAL A 32 -17.22 -0.97 3.89
N ARG A 33 -17.79 -0.95 2.69
CA ARG A 33 -17.03 -0.71 1.47
C ARG A 33 -16.36 0.67 1.48
N ASP A 34 -17.07 1.69 1.94
CA ASP A 34 -16.50 3.05 2.01
C ASP A 34 -15.33 3.09 3.01
N SER A 35 -15.47 2.40 4.13
CA SER A 35 -14.39 2.28 5.09
C SER A 35 -13.19 1.54 4.50
N LEU A 36 -13.44 0.48 3.74
CA LEU A 36 -12.40 -0.29 3.07
C LEU A 36 -11.58 0.60 2.13
N ILE A 37 -12.27 1.39 1.32
CA ILE A 37 -11.63 2.27 0.34
C ILE A 37 -10.82 3.36 1.05
N GLN A 38 -11.37 3.96 2.11
CA GLN A 38 -10.67 5.00 2.86
C GLN A 38 -9.40 4.45 3.52
N ARG A 39 -9.49 3.28 4.12
CA ARG A 39 -8.33 2.67 4.78
C ARG A 39 -7.28 2.22 3.76
N PHE A 40 -7.71 1.81 2.57
CA PHE A 40 -6.80 1.53 1.48
C PHE A 40 -6.00 2.80 1.11
N GLU A 41 -6.69 3.92 0.96
CA GLU A 41 -6.05 5.19 0.61
C GLU A 41 -5.02 5.61 1.66
N PHE A 42 -5.37 5.52 2.93
CA PHE A 42 -4.45 5.85 4.02
C PHE A 42 -3.21 4.96 3.99
N THR A 43 -3.43 3.65 3.85
CA THR A 43 -2.32 2.70 3.86
C THR A 43 -1.41 2.90 2.66
N TYR A 44 -1.99 3.18 1.49
CA TYR A 44 -1.23 3.47 0.30
C TYR A 44 -0.28 4.66 0.51
N SER A 45 -0.81 5.77 1.02
CA SER A 45 0.00 6.97 1.26
C SER A 45 1.11 6.72 2.28
N ILE A 46 0.79 6.02 3.37
CA ILE A 46 1.77 5.71 4.40
C ILE A 46 2.86 4.78 3.86
N THR A 47 2.47 3.84 3.00
CA THR A 47 3.42 2.91 2.39
C THR A 47 4.48 3.65 1.58
N LEU A 48 4.05 4.58 0.72
CA LEU A 48 5.01 5.32 -0.11
C LEU A 48 5.93 6.19 0.73
N LYS A 49 5.40 6.82 1.77
CA LYS A 49 6.22 7.61 2.70
C LYS A 49 7.24 6.73 3.42
N THR A 50 6.81 5.56 3.85
CA THR A 50 7.69 4.62 4.56
C THR A 50 8.81 4.12 3.64
N LEU A 51 8.50 3.82 2.38
CA LEU A 51 9.52 3.41 1.42
C LEU A 51 10.56 4.51 1.20
N ARG A 52 10.12 5.76 1.06
CA ARG A 52 11.06 6.87 0.89
C ARG A 52 12.00 6.99 2.09
N LYS A 53 11.46 6.92 3.29
CA LYS A 53 12.27 6.98 4.50
C LYS A 53 13.26 5.82 4.57
N TYR A 54 12.80 4.63 4.19
CA TYR A 54 13.64 3.45 4.19
C TYR A 54 14.82 3.63 3.23
N PHE A 55 14.57 4.14 2.02
CA PHE A 55 15.64 4.37 1.06
C PHE A 55 16.65 5.39 1.57
N ILE A 56 16.18 6.46 2.18
CA ILE A 56 17.06 7.49 2.75
C ILE A 56 17.91 6.91 3.87
N GLU A 57 17.31 6.17 4.79
CA GLU A 57 18.00 5.64 5.97
C GLU A 57 19.01 4.55 5.62
N ARG A 58 18.73 3.79 4.58
CA ARG A 58 19.64 2.71 4.16
C ARG A 58 20.73 3.23 3.22
N ALA A 59 20.75 4.54 2.97
CA ALA A 59 21.78 5.19 2.17
C ALA A 59 21.95 4.55 0.80
N PHE A 60 20.83 4.21 0.18
CA PHE A 60 20.90 3.70 -1.18
C PHE A 60 21.35 4.81 -2.11
N ILE A 61 21.93 4.40 -3.19
CA ILE A 61 22.65 5.17 -4.18
C ILE A 61 21.77 6.16 -4.92
N VAL A 62 20.80 6.72 -4.30
CA VAL A 62 19.90 7.65 -4.96
C VAL A 62 20.23 9.04 -4.43
N ASP A 63 20.75 9.88 -5.29
CA ASP A 63 21.16 11.22 -4.91
C ASP A 63 20.02 12.00 -4.29
N ASP A 64 18.79 11.78 -4.79
CA ASP A 64 17.64 12.47 -4.23
C ASP A 64 16.43 11.54 -4.27
N VAL A 65 16.17 10.87 -3.15
CA VAL A 65 15.05 9.94 -3.02
C VAL A 65 13.72 10.63 -3.30
N ASN A 66 13.60 11.92 -2.94
CA ASN A 66 12.35 12.64 -3.12
C ASN A 66 12.02 12.92 -4.59
N LYS A 67 13.00 12.79 -5.47
CA LYS A 67 12.80 12.97 -6.91
C LYS A 67 12.48 11.66 -7.63
N LEU A 68 12.49 10.55 -6.94
CA LEU A 68 12.15 9.27 -7.56
C LEU A 68 10.71 9.28 -8.03
N SER A 69 10.50 8.86 -9.27
CA SER A 69 9.15 8.63 -9.77
C SER A 69 8.55 7.40 -9.11
N PHE A 70 7.25 7.23 -9.27
CA PHE A 70 6.58 6.04 -8.77
C PHE A 70 7.24 4.76 -9.31
N ASN A 71 7.48 4.73 -10.63
CA ASN A 71 8.09 3.55 -11.25
C ASN A 71 9.48 3.28 -10.71
N GLU A 72 10.28 4.34 -10.51
CA GLU A 72 11.62 4.19 -9.95
C GLU A 72 11.58 3.68 -8.52
N MET A 73 10.64 4.16 -7.71
CA MET A 73 10.46 3.67 -6.35
C MET A 73 10.11 2.19 -6.31
N VAL A 74 9.17 1.79 -7.16
CA VAL A 74 8.75 0.39 -7.22
C VAL A 74 9.91 -0.49 -7.68
N ARG A 75 10.62 -0.08 -8.71
CA ARG A 75 11.77 -0.85 -9.22
C ARG A 75 12.86 -0.98 -8.17
N THR A 76 13.14 0.10 -7.44
CA THR A 76 14.13 0.05 -6.36
C THR A 76 13.70 -0.94 -5.28
N ALA A 77 12.43 -0.89 -4.89
CA ALA A 77 11.92 -1.82 -3.89
C ALA A 77 11.98 -3.27 -4.39
N MET A 78 11.70 -3.50 -5.67
CA MET A 78 11.82 -4.83 -6.26
C MET A 78 13.25 -5.33 -6.22
N GLN A 79 14.21 -4.49 -6.55
CA GLN A 79 15.62 -4.85 -6.52
C GLN A 79 16.09 -5.23 -5.13
N LEU A 80 15.48 -4.65 -4.10
CA LEU A 80 15.79 -4.93 -2.71
C LEU A 80 15.00 -6.11 -2.15
N ASN A 81 14.21 -6.77 -2.99
CA ASN A 81 13.37 -7.90 -2.61
C ASN A 81 12.33 -7.56 -1.54
N LEU A 82 11.84 -6.33 -1.58
CA LEU A 82 10.83 -5.87 -0.63
C LEU A 82 9.41 -6.15 -1.07
N LEU A 83 9.21 -6.42 -2.36
CA LEU A 83 7.87 -6.56 -2.92
C LEU A 83 7.60 -7.99 -3.35
N LYS A 84 6.36 -8.40 -3.17
CA LYS A 84 5.86 -9.70 -3.61
C LYS A 84 5.47 -9.67 -5.09
N SER A 85 4.93 -8.54 -5.54
CA SER A 85 4.39 -8.36 -6.88
C SER A 85 5.31 -7.47 -7.72
N ASP A 86 5.02 -7.44 -9.03
CA ASP A 86 5.82 -6.67 -9.98
C ASP A 86 5.26 -5.26 -10.20
N LEU A 87 5.91 -4.52 -11.10
CA LEU A 87 5.52 -3.15 -11.41
C LEU A 87 4.10 -3.07 -11.97
N ALA A 88 3.68 -4.07 -12.77
CA ALA A 88 2.34 -4.08 -13.34
C ALA A 88 1.28 -4.08 -12.23
N LYS A 89 1.47 -4.89 -11.19
CA LYS A 89 0.54 -4.95 -10.07
C LYS A 89 0.54 -3.63 -9.30
N TRP A 90 1.70 -3.06 -9.05
CA TRP A 90 1.79 -1.79 -8.34
C TRP A 90 1.20 -0.63 -9.15
N THR A 91 1.29 -0.68 -10.47
CA THR A 91 0.62 0.27 -11.35
C THR A 91 -0.90 0.16 -11.17
N GLU A 92 -1.41 -1.06 -11.05
CA GLU A 92 -2.83 -1.29 -10.78
C GLU A 92 -3.25 -0.67 -9.44
N PHE A 93 -2.44 -0.87 -8.40
CA PHE A 93 -2.71 -0.24 -7.09
C PHE A 93 -2.80 1.28 -7.23
N ARG A 94 -1.87 1.89 -7.96
CA ARG A 94 -1.87 3.34 -8.18
C ARG A 94 -3.10 3.79 -8.95
N GLU A 95 -3.47 3.05 -9.99
CA GLU A 95 -4.66 3.38 -10.78
C GLU A 95 -5.92 3.33 -9.93
N MET A 96 -6.05 2.32 -9.07
CA MET A 96 -7.21 2.21 -8.18
C MET A 96 -7.22 3.36 -7.17
N ARG A 97 -6.06 3.72 -6.64
CA ARG A 97 -5.97 4.87 -5.73
C ARG A 97 -6.41 6.16 -6.43
N ASN A 98 -6.04 6.33 -7.70
CA ASN A 98 -6.42 7.51 -8.46
C ASN A 98 -7.91 7.56 -8.77
N LEU A 99 -8.61 6.44 -8.73
CA LEU A 99 -10.05 6.39 -8.98
C LEU A 99 -10.89 6.67 -7.72
N ILE A 100 -10.27 6.85 -6.57
CA ILE A 100 -11.01 6.99 -5.31
C ILE A 100 -11.96 8.18 -5.33
N SER A 101 -11.61 9.28 -5.99
CA SER A 101 -12.47 10.45 -6.08
C SER A 101 -13.72 10.20 -6.95
N HIS A 102 -13.80 9.06 -7.61
CA HIS A 102 -14.93 8.71 -8.48
C HIS A 102 -15.73 7.52 -7.94
N THR A 103 -15.58 7.18 -6.67
CA THR A 103 -16.27 6.01 -6.09
C THR A 103 -17.76 6.27 -5.80
N TYR A 104 -18.24 7.47 -6.08
CA TYR A 104 -19.68 7.70 -6.16
C TYR A 104 -20.31 6.88 -7.29
N ASP A 105 -19.54 6.49 -8.29
CA ASP A 105 -19.96 5.58 -9.34
C ASP A 105 -19.83 4.15 -8.82
N GLU A 106 -20.94 3.40 -8.86
CA GLU A 106 -20.98 2.05 -8.28
C GLU A 106 -19.95 1.12 -8.92
N ASN A 107 -19.80 1.17 -10.24
CA ASN A 107 -18.85 0.32 -10.94
C ASN A 107 -17.41 0.63 -10.53
N VAL A 108 -17.08 1.90 -10.35
CA VAL A 108 -15.77 2.33 -9.89
C VAL A 108 -15.52 1.87 -8.46
N ALA A 109 -16.52 2.02 -7.59
CA ALA A 109 -16.40 1.59 -6.20
C ALA A 109 -16.13 0.08 -6.10
N LEU A 110 -16.81 -0.71 -6.91
CA LEU A 110 -16.59 -2.16 -6.94
C LEU A 110 -15.20 -2.51 -7.45
N LYS A 111 -14.74 -1.80 -8.46
CA LYS A 111 -13.41 -2.03 -9.04
C LYS A 111 -12.31 -1.72 -8.03
N VAL A 112 -12.41 -0.56 -7.36
CA VAL A 112 -11.42 -0.18 -6.34
C VAL A 112 -11.46 -1.17 -5.18
N SER A 113 -12.65 -1.52 -4.70
CA SER A 113 -12.77 -2.46 -3.58
C SER A 113 -12.18 -3.82 -3.90
N GLY A 114 -12.29 -4.25 -5.15
CA GLY A 114 -11.83 -5.57 -5.57
C GLY A 114 -10.32 -5.76 -5.47
N ILE A 115 -9.54 -4.67 -5.56
CA ILE A 115 -8.08 -4.75 -5.49
C ILE A 115 -7.55 -4.75 -4.06
N VAL A 116 -8.36 -4.30 -3.10
CA VAL A 116 -7.86 -4.04 -1.73
C VAL A 116 -7.33 -5.30 -1.03
N PRO A 117 -7.98 -6.47 -1.13
CA PRO A 117 -7.41 -7.67 -0.50
C PRO A 117 -6.00 -7.99 -1.01
N ASP A 118 -5.76 -7.85 -2.31
CA ASP A 118 -4.44 -8.08 -2.89
C ASP A 118 -3.43 -7.07 -2.35
N PHE A 119 -3.85 -5.81 -2.26
CA PHE A 119 -3.02 -4.76 -1.70
C PHE A 119 -2.66 -5.06 -0.24
N TYR A 120 -3.63 -5.51 0.55
CA TYR A 120 -3.39 -5.86 1.94
C TYR A 120 -2.32 -6.93 2.06
N GLU A 121 -2.39 -7.96 1.23
CA GLU A 121 -1.39 -9.03 1.24
C GLU A 121 -0.02 -8.51 0.83
N GLU A 122 0.01 -7.64 -0.17
CA GLU A 122 1.26 -7.05 -0.66
C GLU A 122 1.95 -6.24 0.45
N ILE A 123 1.20 -5.42 1.17
CA ILE A 123 1.78 -4.58 2.21
C ILE A 123 2.15 -5.39 3.44
N THR A 124 1.41 -6.47 3.72
CA THR A 124 1.80 -7.41 4.78
C THR A 124 3.18 -7.98 4.49
N TYR A 125 3.41 -8.40 3.25
CA TYR A 125 4.72 -8.90 2.83
C TYR A 125 5.79 -7.82 2.95
N LEU A 126 5.49 -6.62 2.43
CA LEU A 126 6.43 -5.50 2.47
C LEU A 126 6.86 -5.18 3.90
N LEU A 127 5.92 -5.11 4.82
CA LEU A 127 6.23 -4.77 6.20
C LEU A 127 7.16 -5.79 6.83
N LYS A 128 6.92 -7.08 6.58
CA LYS A 128 7.81 -8.14 7.08
C LYS A 128 9.23 -7.98 6.54
N GLU A 129 9.35 -7.70 5.25
CA GLU A 129 10.66 -7.52 4.63
C GLU A 129 11.37 -6.28 5.16
N LEU A 130 10.63 -5.19 5.35
CA LEU A 130 11.22 -3.95 5.91
C LEU A 130 11.73 -4.17 7.33
N LYS A 131 11.05 -4.98 8.11
CA LYS A 131 11.44 -5.28 9.49
C LYS A 131 12.51 -6.37 9.57
N GLY A 132 12.81 -7.04 8.47
CA GLY A 132 13.77 -8.12 8.43
C GLY A 132 13.29 -9.41 9.08
N ILE A 133 11.97 -9.57 9.20
CA ILE A 133 11.37 -10.78 9.77
C ILE A 133 11.30 -11.86 8.69
N LYS A 134 11.88 -13.02 8.97
CA LYS A 134 11.87 -14.14 8.05
C LYS A 134 10.82 -15.17 8.43
#